data_d22f1e0dc01203490ea90bd88164de45
#
_entry.id   d22f1e0dc01203490ea90bd88164de45
#
_cell.length_a   1.000
_cell.length_b   1.000
_cell.length_c   1.000
_cell.angle_alpha   90.00
_cell.angle_beta   90.00
_cell.angle_gamma   90.00
#
_symmetry.space_group_name_H-M   'P 1'
#
loop_
_entity.id
_entity.type
_entity.pdbx_description
1 polymer ?
#
loop_
_entity_poly.entity_id
_entity_poly.type
_entity_poly.pdbx_seq_one_letter_code
_entity_poly.pdbx_strand_id
1 'polypeptide(L)'
;NATVLGISVDSPWANAEFARKYNLEFTLLSDLDRDVVKAYDAAFVGLGGIEGYMCANRVVVVIDKSGVIQHRWVAENPGVEPDYDAVVALAASL
;
A
#
# COMPACT_ATOMS: atom_id res chain seq x y z
N ASN A 1 -13.73 -8.49 -10.81
CA ASN A 1 -12.58 -8.03 -11.60
C ASN A 1 -11.93 -6.80 -10.98
N ALA A 2 -10.87 -6.99 -10.24
CA ALA A 2 -10.12 -5.88 -9.66
C ALA A 2 -8.64 -6.02 -10.02
N THR A 3 -8.00 -4.88 -10.25
CA THR A 3 -6.55 -4.81 -10.38
C THR A 3 -5.98 -4.50 -9.01
N VAL A 4 -5.01 -5.29 -8.56
CA VAL A 4 -4.34 -5.09 -7.28
C VAL A 4 -2.96 -4.49 -7.54
N LEU A 5 -2.65 -3.41 -6.84
CA LEU A 5 -1.34 -2.78 -6.87
C LEU A 5 -0.80 -2.70 -5.44
N GLY A 6 0.44 -3.13 -5.24
CA GLY A 6 1.16 -2.91 -4.01
C GLY A 6 2.13 -1.74 -4.21
N ILE A 7 2.28 -0.90 -3.20
CA ILE A 7 3.15 0.27 -3.26
C ILE A 7 3.96 0.35 -1.98
N SER A 8 5.27 0.50 -2.11
CA SER A 8 6.18 0.70 -0.97
C SER A 8 7.23 1.74 -1.32
N VAL A 9 7.93 2.23 -0.30
CA VAL A 9 9.03 3.19 -0.50
C VAL A 9 10.37 2.49 -0.79
N ASP A 10 10.37 1.17 -0.86
CA ASP A 10 11.57 0.40 -1.20
C ASP A 10 11.93 0.63 -2.67
N SER A 11 13.20 0.37 -3.01
CA SER A 11 13.67 0.55 -4.38
C SER A 11 12.94 -0.41 -5.34
N PRO A 12 12.91 -0.08 -6.65
CA PRO A 12 12.33 -0.98 -7.65
C PRO A 12 13.00 -2.36 -7.66
N TRP A 13 14.29 -2.40 -7.41
CA TRP A 13 15.05 -3.66 -7.37
C TRP A 13 14.68 -4.50 -6.14
N ALA A 14 14.54 -3.87 -4.97
CA ALA A 14 14.10 -4.56 -3.77
C ALA A 14 12.69 -5.12 -3.94
N ASN A 15 11.77 -4.32 -4.50
CA ASN A 15 10.40 -4.76 -4.78
C ASN A 15 10.35 -5.91 -5.79
N ALA A 16 11.18 -5.85 -6.84
CA ALA A 16 11.26 -6.91 -7.83
C ALA A 16 11.74 -8.23 -7.22
N GLU A 17 12.77 -8.17 -6.37
CA GLU A 17 13.27 -9.37 -5.69
C GLU A 17 12.26 -9.94 -4.69
N PHE A 18 11.55 -9.08 -3.97
CA PHE A 18 10.48 -9.51 -3.07
C PHE A 18 9.37 -10.22 -3.84
N ALA A 19 8.92 -9.62 -4.96
CA ALA A 19 7.89 -10.22 -5.80
C ALA A 19 8.32 -11.57 -6.36
N ARG A 20 9.57 -11.69 -6.79
CA ARG A 20 10.14 -12.93 -7.30
C ARG A 20 10.20 -14.01 -6.21
N LYS A 21 10.70 -13.64 -5.04
CA LYS A 21 10.89 -14.57 -3.92
C LYS A 21 9.57 -15.17 -3.44
N TYR A 22 8.52 -14.35 -3.38
CA TYR A 22 7.21 -14.77 -2.90
C TYR A 22 6.22 -15.08 -4.02
N ASN A 23 6.69 -15.06 -5.26
CA ASN A 23 5.89 -15.43 -6.45
C ASN A 23 4.57 -14.64 -6.50
N LEU A 24 4.65 -13.33 -6.34
CA LEU A 24 3.48 -12.46 -6.34
C LEU A 24 2.91 -12.32 -7.76
N GLU A 25 1.59 -12.40 -7.86
CA GLU A 25 0.87 -12.28 -9.14
C GLU A 25 0.42 -10.85 -9.45
N PHE A 26 0.53 -9.94 -8.49
CA PHE A 26 0.19 -8.53 -8.70
C PHE A 26 1.45 -7.67 -8.75
N THR A 27 1.30 -6.46 -9.29
CA THR A 27 2.40 -5.53 -9.48
C THR A 27 2.78 -4.82 -8.19
N LEU A 28 4.07 -4.76 -7.88
CA LEU A 28 4.62 -3.91 -6.83
C LEU A 28 5.25 -2.66 -7.46
N LEU A 29 4.82 -1.50 -7.02
CA LEU A 29 5.33 -0.21 -7.46
C LEU A 29 6.23 0.38 -6.39
N SER A 30 7.28 1.08 -6.81
CA SER A 30 8.20 1.77 -5.91
C SER A 30 7.82 3.24 -5.80
N ASP A 31 7.59 3.68 -4.57
CA ASP A 31 7.43 5.09 -4.25
C ASP A 31 8.70 5.60 -3.54
N LEU A 32 9.85 5.36 -4.16
CA LEU A 32 11.15 5.69 -3.60
C LEU A 32 11.26 7.17 -3.21
N ASP A 33 10.64 8.05 -3.99
CA ASP A 33 10.63 9.50 -3.74
C ASP A 33 9.60 9.91 -2.69
N ARG A 34 8.76 9.01 -2.25
CA ARG A 34 7.71 9.21 -1.24
C ARG A 34 6.60 10.18 -1.65
N ASP A 35 6.48 10.46 -2.93
CA ASP A 35 5.47 11.38 -3.45
C ASP A 35 4.04 10.84 -3.28
N VAL A 36 3.85 9.55 -3.58
CA VAL A 36 2.53 8.91 -3.50
C VAL A 36 2.09 8.76 -2.05
N VAL A 37 2.98 8.34 -1.14
CA VAL A 37 2.60 8.20 0.27
C VAL A 37 2.23 9.54 0.87
N LYS A 38 2.86 10.62 0.47
CA LYS A 38 2.49 11.98 0.88
C LYS A 38 1.15 12.40 0.29
N ALA A 39 0.96 12.16 -1.00
CA ALA A 39 -0.27 12.54 -1.71
C ALA A 39 -1.51 11.85 -1.13
N TYR A 40 -1.37 10.59 -0.70
CA TYR A 40 -2.46 9.81 -0.12
C TYR A 40 -2.54 9.91 1.41
N ASP A 41 -1.70 10.75 2.01
CA ASP A 41 -1.58 10.85 3.48
C ASP A 41 -1.34 9.47 4.12
N ALA A 42 -0.43 8.74 3.52
CA ALA A 42 -0.12 7.36 3.87
C ALA A 42 1.30 7.19 4.42
N ALA A 43 1.95 8.30 4.77
CA ALA A 43 3.31 8.26 5.31
C ALA A 43 3.30 7.92 6.80
N PHE A 44 4.33 7.19 7.22
CA PHE A 44 4.62 6.93 8.63
C PHE A 44 6.08 7.31 8.89
N VAL A 45 6.32 8.13 9.91
CA VAL A 45 7.66 8.63 10.23
C VAL A 45 8.13 8.00 11.54
N GLY A 46 9.38 7.56 11.57
CA GLY A 46 10.01 7.03 12.77
C GLY A 46 9.87 5.53 12.97
N LEU A 47 9.60 4.78 11.91
CA LEU A 47 9.52 3.32 11.99
C LEU A 47 10.80 2.75 12.58
N GLY A 48 10.64 1.81 13.52
CA GLY A 48 11.76 1.17 14.20
C GLY A 48 12.55 2.08 15.13
N GLY A 49 12.00 3.23 15.51
CA GLY A 49 12.68 4.21 16.35
C GLY A 49 13.72 5.05 15.60
N ILE A 50 13.77 4.95 14.27
CA ILE A 50 14.74 5.69 13.46
C ILE A 50 14.17 7.09 13.20
N GLU A 51 14.81 8.10 13.77
CA GLU A 51 14.37 9.49 13.65
C GLU A 51 14.39 9.93 12.19
N GLY A 52 13.27 10.54 11.74
CA GLY A 52 13.14 11.08 10.39
C GLY A 52 12.92 10.04 9.29
N TYR A 53 12.96 8.75 9.62
CA TYR A 53 12.73 7.71 8.63
C TYR A 53 11.25 7.68 8.22
N MET A 54 10.98 8.04 6.97
CA MET A 54 9.64 8.03 6.40
C MET A 54 9.45 6.79 5.53
N CYS A 55 8.41 6.03 5.84
CA CYS A 55 8.00 4.87 5.03
C CYS A 55 6.50 4.96 4.73
N ALA A 56 5.99 3.98 3.99
CA ALA A 56 4.56 3.83 3.83
C ALA A 56 3.97 3.22 5.10
N ASN A 57 2.89 3.83 5.62
CA ASN A 57 2.05 3.17 6.61
C ASN A 57 1.30 2.03 5.91
N ARG A 58 0.65 1.16 6.67
CA ARG A 58 -0.22 0.16 6.10
C ARG A 58 -1.56 0.81 5.78
N VAL A 59 -1.84 0.98 4.50
CA VAL A 59 -3.03 1.68 4.00
C VAL A 59 -3.63 0.84 2.88
N VAL A 60 -4.95 0.74 2.89
CA VAL A 60 -5.70 0.11 1.80
C VAL A 60 -6.65 1.14 1.22
N VAL A 61 -6.63 1.26 -0.10
CA VAL A 61 -7.52 2.15 -0.85
C VAL A 61 -8.23 1.33 -1.91
N VAL A 62 -9.54 1.45 -1.98
CA VAL A 62 -10.35 0.86 -3.05
C VAL A 62 -10.90 1.97 -3.91
N ILE A 63 -10.61 1.90 -5.21
CA ILE A 63 -10.96 2.94 -6.18
C ILE A 63 -11.89 2.31 -7.23
N ASP A 64 -13.00 2.97 -7.52
CA ASP A 64 -13.93 2.48 -8.54
C ASP A 64 -13.47 2.80 -9.97
N LYS A 65 -14.25 2.37 -10.95
CA LYS A 65 -13.95 2.56 -12.37
C LYS A 65 -13.94 4.03 -12.79
N SER A 66 -14.56 4.89 -12.02
CA SER A 66 -14.62 6.34 -12.28
C SER A 66 -13.45 7.09 -11.63
N GLY A 67 -12.56 6.39 -10.93
CA GLY A 67 -11.43 6.99 -10.22
C GLY A 67 -11.79 7.56 -8.85
N VAL A 68 -12.95 7.22 -8.31
CA VAL A 68 -13.41 7.70 -7.01
C VAL A 68 -13.02 6.69 -5.93
N ILE A 69 -12.43 7.19 -4.84
CA ILE A 69 -12.08 6.37 -3.68
C ILE A 69 -13.37 5.98 -2.97
N GLN A 70 -13.66 4.68 -2.93
CA GLN A 70 -14.82 4.12 -2.26
C GLN A 70 -14.54 3.65 -0.84
N HIS A 71 -13.27 3.39 -0.53
CA HIS A 71 -12.87 2.94 0.79
C HIS A 71 -11.41 3.34 1.03
N ARG A 72 -11.14 3.82 2.22
CA ARG A 72 -9.78 4.10 2.69
C ARG A 72 -9.65 3.64 4.12
N TRP A 73 -8.70 2.75 4.36
CA TRP A 73 -8.35 2.25 5.69
C TRP A 73 -6.89 2.59 5.97
N VAL A 74 -6.63 3.16 7.12
CA VAL A 74 -5.27 3.54 7.55
C VAL A 74 -4.99 2.94 8.91
N ALA A 75 -3.87 2.22 9.04
CA ALA A 75 -3.43 1.66 10.30
C ALA A 75 -2.91 2.76 11.24
N GLU A 76 -3.01 2.53 12.54
CA GLU A 76 -2.34 3.38 13.53
C GLU A 76 -0.83 3.34 13.36
N ASN A 77 -0.30 2.17 12.97
CA ASN A 77 1.10 1.96 12.65
C ASN A 77 1.21 0.78 11.68
N PRO A 78 2.36 0.59 11.01
CA PRO A 78 2.48 -0.45 9.98
C PRO A 78 2.33 -1.90 10.48
N GLY A 79 2.32 -2.12 11.79
CA GLY A 79 2.12 -3.45 12.36
C GLY A 79 0.65 -3.90 12.44
N VAL A 80 -0.30 -3.00 12.20
CA VAL A 80 -1.74 -3.30 12.25
C VAL A 80 -2.23 -3.72 10.88
N GLU A 81 -2.93 -4.85 10.80
CA GLU A 81 -3.48 -5.37 9.54
C GLU A 81 -4.95 -4.99 9.36
N PRO A 82 -5.41 -4.80 8.10
CA PRO A 82 -6.82 -4.53 7.81
C PRO A 82 -7.67 -5.79 7.91
N ASP A 83 -8.99 -5.60 7.83
CA ASP A 83 -9.92 -6.70 7.59
C ASP A 83 -9.90 -7.03 6.08
N TYR A 84 -9.09 -8.01 5.71
CA TYR A 84 -8.90 -8.39 4.32
C TYR A 84 -10.18 -8.88 3.66
N ASP A 85 -11.02 -9.63 4.39
CA ASP A 85 -12.27 -10.15 3.85
C ASP A 85 -13.24 -9.03 3.48
N ALA A 86 -13.33 -8.01 4.33
CA ALA A 86 -14.17 -6.85 4.06
C ALA A 86 -13.70 -6.07 2.84
N VAL A 87 -12.38 -5.91 2.69
CA VAL A 87 -11.79 -5.22 1.53
C VAL A 87 -12.08 -5.98 0.24
N VAL A 88 -11.89 -7.29 0.24
CA VAL A 88 -12.15 -8.14 -0.93
C VAL A 88 -13.61 -8.11 -1.31
N ALA A 89 -14.50 -8.20 -0.33
CA ALA A 89 -15.95 -8.14 -0.59
C ALA A 89 -16.36 -6.81 -1.21
N LEU A 90 -15.83 -5.70 -0.72
CA LEU A 90 -16.11 -4.37 -1.29
C LEU A 90 -15.59 -4.27 -2.73
N ALA A 91 -14.35 -4.67 -2.98
CA ALA A 91 -13.79 -4.63 -4.32
C ALA A 91 -14.59 -5.48 -5.32
N ALA A 92 -15.08 -6.63 -4.89
CA ALA A 92 -15.90 -7.50 -5.74
C ALA A 92 -17.28 -6.90 -6.06
N SER A 93 -17.76 -5.98 -5.22
CA SER A 93 -19.09 -5.36 -5.41
C SER A 93 -19.07 -4.17 -6.37
N LEU A 94 -17.90 -3.68 -6.75
CA LEU A 94 -17.77 -2.48 -7.59
C LEU A 94 -17.74 -2.78 -9.09
#